data_9539d14e488e8b0f5e776f749b9d34c8
#
_entry.id   9539d14e488e8b0f5e776f749b9d34c8
#
_cell.length_a   1.000
_cell.length_b   1.000
_cell.length_c   1.000
_cell.angle_alpha   90.00
_cell.angle_beta   90.00
_cell.angle_gamma   90.00
#
_symmetry.space_group_name_H-M   'P 1'
#
loop_
_entity.id
_entity.type
_entity.pdbx_description
1 polymer ?
#
loop_
_entity_poly.entity_id
_entity_poly.type
_entity_poly.pdbx_seq_one_letter_code
_entity_poly.pdbx_strand_id
1 'polypeptide(L)'
;MEDFTCKIVVITGAASGLGRATAMAFANRGAALVLGDINAVPLEAFAADLSADGHLATACPIDLSIRSDCRKLIEHAVERFGGVDVLCNIAGLLSPGRVETYAEDRWDKLMAVNLSAPFWLSQAAIPYLLERRGNIVNIASTSGLKGQAYTVPYSASKAALIQLTRSMAMEFMNKPIRINAVAPGGMLTGMGGGLDAFPPDADPELLKRYMPTRPMPQPDLIADLIVYLASDRAANIHGTCICSDGGATAG
;
A
#
# COMPACT_ATOMS: atom_id res chain seq x y z
N MET A 1 -8.26 20.63 -8.31
CA MET A 1 -8.26 19.16 -8.13
C MET A 1 -7.03 18.65 -8.86
N GLU A 2 -6.30 17.69 -8.33
CA GLU A 2 -5.16 17.10 -9.05
C GLU A 2 -5.67 16.40 -10.32
N ASP A 3 -4.97 16.59 -11.43
CA ASP A 3 -5.29 15.94 -12.70
C ASP A 3 -4.30 14.81 -12.95
N PHE A 4 -4.83 13.60 -13.18
CA PHE A 4 -4.06 12.41 -13.53
C PHE A 4 -4.41 11.90 -14.94
N THR A 5 -5.03 12.75 -15.77
CA THR A 5 -5.28 12.42 -17.19
C THR A 5 -3.96 12.00 -17.86
N CYS A 6 -3.98 10.90 -18.59
CA CYS A 6 -2.82 10.27 -19.20
C CYS A 6 -1.75 9.71 -18.23
N LYS A 7 -2.03 9.64 -16.93
CA LYS A 7 -1.16 8.99 -15.95
C LYS A 7 -1.56 7.53 -15.75
N ILE A 8 -0.58 6.65 -15.67
CA ILE A 8 -0.75 5.20 -15.49
C ILE A 8 -0.41 4.88 -14.05
N VAL A 9 -1.39 4.40 -13.30
CA VAL A 9 -1.29 4.12 -11.86
C VAL A 9 -1.46 2.63 -11.60
N VAL A 10 -0.43 2.01 -11.03
CA VAL A 10 -0.46 0.62 -10.59
C VAL A 10 -0.77 0.58 -9.09
N ILE A 11 -1.79 -0.19 -8.70
CA ILE A 11 -2.29 -0.27 -7.32
C ILE A 11 -2.37 -1.73 -6.89
N THR A 12 -1.72 -2.08 -5.80
CA THR A 12 -1.82 -3.41 -5.19
C THR A 12 -2.85 -3.43 -4.06
N GLY A 13 -3.50 -4.58 -3.82
CA GLY A 13 -4.58 -4.70 -2.84
C GLY A 13 -5.86 -3.99 -3.28
N ALA A 14 -6.10 -3.90 -4.58
CA ALA A 14 -7.13 -3.05 -5.16
C ALA A 14 -8.56 -3.62 -5.06
N ALA A 15 -8.73 -4.89 -4.70
CA ALA A 15 -10.06 -5.50 -4.58
C ALA A 15 -10.88 -4.96 -3.40
N SER A 16 -10.23 -4.37 -2.36
CA SER A 16 -10.91 -3.95 -1.13
C SER A 16 -10.24 -2.78 -0.41
N GLY A 17 -10.90 -2.28 0.63
CA GLY A 17 -10.33 -1.34 1.61
C GLY A 17 -9.63 -0.15 1.00
N LEU A 18 -8.42 0.13 1.48
CA LEU A 18 -7.64 1.30 1.05
C LEU A 18 -7.24 1.23 -0.43
N GLY A 19 -6.91 0.04 -0.94
CA GLY A 19 -6.56 -0.12 -2.35
C GLY A 19 -7.71 0.26 -3.28
N ARG A 20 -8.93 -0.22 -2.97
CA ARG A 20 -10.15 0.12 -3.72
C ARG A 20 -10.47 1.62 -3.63
N ALA A 21 -10.40 2.22 -2.43
CA ALA A 21 -10.62 3.64 -2.24
C ALA A 21 -9.59 4.49 -3.02
N THR A 22 -8.32 4.08 -3.01
CA THR A 22 -7.26 4.74 -3.76
C THR A 22 -7.51 4.64 -5.27
N ALA A 23 -7.94 3.48 -5.78
CA ALA A 23 -8.27 3.32 -7.18
C ALA A 23 -9.42 4.23 -7.62
N MET A 24 -10.51 4.33 -6.83
CA MET A 24 -11.59 5.28 -7.08
C MET A 24 -11.11 6.73 -7.08
N ALA A 25 -10.24 7.10 -6.13
CA ALA A 25 -9.70 8.45 -6.03
C ALA A 25 -8.87 8.84 -7.27
N PHE A 26 -8.09 7.92 -7.84
CA PHE A 26 -7.35 8.15 -9.09
C PHE A 26 -8.26 8.09 -10.32
N ALA A 27 -9.23 7.15 -10.38
CA ALA A 27 -10.20 7.05 -11.48
C ALA A 27 -10.95 8.37 -11.68
N ASN A 28 -11.47 8.94 -10.60
CA ASN A 28 -12.18 10.24 -10.59
C ASN A 28 -11.29 11.43 -11.01
N ARG A 29 -9.99 11.22 -11.16
CA ARG A 29 -9.00 12.21 -11.61
C ARG A 29 -8.41 11.88 -12.99
N GLY A 30 -9.02 10.94 -13.71
CA GLY A 30 -8.70 10.60 -15.10
C GLY A 30 -7.51 9.66 -15.30
N ALA A 31 -7.02 8.99 -14.25
CA ALA A 31 -5.92 8.04 -14.38
C ALA A 31 -6.32 6.76 -15.11
N ALA A 32 -5.39 6.15 -15.85
CA ALA A 32 -5.46 4.77 -16.28
C ALA A 32 -4.97 3.83 -15.17
N LEU A 33 -5.77 2.84 -14.78
CA LEU A 33 -5.54 2.02 -13.61
C LEU A 33 -5.17 0.59 -13.96
N VAL A 34 -4.11 0.10 -13.33
CA VAL A 34 -3.78 -1.33 -13.30
C VAL A 34 -3.95 -1.82 -11.86
N LEU A 35 -4.92 -2.69 -11.66
CA LEU A 35 -5.38 -3.14 -10.37
C LEU A 35 -4.87 -4.55 -10.09
N GLY A 36 -4.03 -4.71 -9.05
CA GLY A 36 -3.47 -6.00 -8.63
C GLY A 36 -4.06 -6.47 -7.30
N ASP A 37 -4.53 -7.70 -7.24
CA ASP A 37 -4.99 -8.36 -6.02
C ASP A 37 -4.96 -9.88 -6.17
N ILE A 38 -4.94 -10.61 -5.06
CA ILE A 38 -5.05 -12.08 -5.06
C ILE A 38 -6.51 -12.53 -5.26
N ASN A 39 -7.47 -11.69 -4.89
CA ASN A 39 -8.90 -11.98 -4.98
C ASN A 39 -9.42 -11.62 -6.38
N ALA A 40 -9.30 -12.55 -7.34
CA ALA A 40 -9.62 -12.32 -8.74
C ALA A 40 -11.06 -11.83 -8.97
N VAL A 41 -12.05 -12.52 -8.39
CA VAL A 41 -13.48 -12.24 -8.64
C VAL A 41 -13.88 -10.80 -8.26
N PRO A 42 -13.65 -10.31 -7.02
CA PRO A 42 -13.98 -8.93 -6.68
C PRO A 42 -13.10 -7.90 -7.40
N LEU A 43 -11.86 -8.25 -7.76
CA LEU A 43 -10.98 -7.36 -8.51
C LEU A 43 -11.50 -7.12 -9.94
N GLU A 44 -11.84 -8.19 -10.64
CA GLU A 44 -12.37 -8.14 -12.00
C GLU A 44 -13.72 -7.44 -12.06
N ALA A 45 -14.61 -7.72 -11.11
CA ALA A 45 -15.88 -7.02 -10.98
C ALA A 45 -15.66 -5.50 -10.80
N PHE A 46 -14.74 -5.12 -9.92
CA PHE A 46 -14.43 -3.72 -9.70
C PHE A 46 -13.83 -3.02 -10.93
N ALA A 47 -12.93 -3.67 -11.64
CA ALA A 47 -12.39 -3.13 -12.89
C ALA A 47 -13.47 -2.97 -13.97
N ALA A 48 -14.43 -3.91 -14.04
CA ALA A 48 -15.57 -3.83 -14.95
C ALA A 48 -16.51 -2.67 -14.59
N ASP A 49 -16.81 -2.47 -13.30
CA ASP A 49 -17.62 -1.33 -12.81
C ASP A 49 -16.97 0.00 -13.21
N LEU A 50 -15.66 0.16 -12.94
CA LEU A 50 -14.92 1.35 -13.33
C LEU A 50 -14.97 1.60 -14.84
N SER A 51 -14.85 0.54 -15.64
CA SER A 51 -14.90 0.66 -17.10
C SER A 51 -16.30 1.03 -17.60
N ALA A 52 -17.35 0.51 -16.95
CA ALA A 52 -18.74 0.88 -17.25
C ALA A 52 -19.04 2.34 -16.94
N ASP A 53 -18.38 2.89 -15.91
CA ASP A 53 -18.46 4.32 -15.53
C ASP A 53 -17.56 5.22 -16.42
N GLY A 54 -16.90 4.66 -17.43
CA GLY A 54 -16.08 5.41 -18.40
C GLY A 54 -14.63 5.62 -17.98
N HIS A 55 -14.15 4.97 -16.91
CA HIS A 55 -12.76 5.03 -16.48
C HIS A 55 -11.89 3.99 -17.19
N LEU A 56 -10.61 4.29 -17.36
CA LEU A 56 -9.63 3.33 -17.89
C LEU A 56 -9.13 2.43 -16.76
N ALA A 57 -9.57 1.19 -16.69
CA ALA A 57 -9.13 0.25 -15.65
C ALA A 57 -8.94 -1.16 -16.22
N THR A 58 -7.96 -1.88 -15.68
CA THR A 58 -7.73 -3.30 -15.97
C THR A 58 -7.35 -4.04 -14.70
N ALA A 59 -7.88 -5.28 -14.55
CA ALA A 59 -7.53 -6.17 -13.45
C ALA A 59 -6.36 -7.07 -13.85
N CYS A 60 -5.47 -7.32 -12.90
CA CYS A 60 -4.39 -8.30 -13.00
C CYS A 60 -4.35 -9.13 -11.71
N PRO A 61 -5.08 -10.27 -11.65
CA PRO A 61 -5.03 -11.18 -10.51
C PRO A 61 -3.62 -11.73 -10.31
N ILE A 62 -3.06 -11.54 -9.12
CA ILE A 62 -1.68 -11.92 -8.77
C ILE A 62 -1.56 -12.29 -7.29
N ASP A 63 -0.62 -13.18 -6.98
CA ASP A 63 -0.17 -13.43 -5.60
C ASP A 63 1.17 -12.73 -5.35
N LEU A 64 1.14 -11.68 -4.54
CA LEU A 64 2.33 -10.88 -4.20
C LEU A 64 3.37 -11.64 -3.35
N SER A 65 3.05 -12.81 -2.81
CA SER A 65 4.06 -13.69 -2.21
C SER A 65 4.97 -14.35 -3.26
N ILE A 66 4.59 -14.28 -4.55
CA ILE A 66 5.31 -14.85 -5.67
C ILE A 66 6.04 -13.74 -6.43
N ARG A 67 7.38 -13.79 -6.45
CA ARG A 67 8.22 -12.75 -7.08
C ARG A 67 7.91 -12.53 -8.56
N SER A 68 7.61 -13.59 -9.33
CA SER A 68 7.28 -13.48 -10.76
C SER A 68 5.97 -12.69 -10.98
N ASP A 69 5.01 -12.80 -10.07
CA ASP A 69 3.74 -12.10 -10.17
C ASP A 69 3.90 -10.59 -9.92
N CYS A 70 4.86 -10.19 -9.06
CA CYS A 70 5.20 -8.78 -8.91
C CYS A 70 5.71 -8.18 -10.23
N ARG A 71 6.54 -8.91 -10.97
CA ARG A 71 7.00 -8.47 -12.29
C ARG A 71 5.86 -8.44 -13.31
N LYS A 72 5.05 -9.50 -13.36
CA LYS A 72 3.89 -9.62 -14.23
C LYS A 72 2.92 -8.44 -14.12
N LEU A 73 2.69 -7.92 -12.89
CA LEU A 73 1.83 -6.76 -12.71
C LEU A 73 2.37 -5.51 -13.42
N ILE A 74 3.66 -5.27 -13.35
CA ILE A 74 4.30 -4.13 -14.04
C ILE A 74 4.33 -4.34 -15.55
N GLU A 75 4.67 -5.54 -16.02
CA GLU A 75 4.62 -5.90 -17.43
C GLU A 75 3.21 -5.70 -18.00
N HIS A 76 2.17 -6.11 -17.27
CA HIS A 76 0.78 -5.87 -17.66
C HIS A 76 0.45 -4.37 -17.80
N ALA A 77 0.97 -3.51 -16.93
CA ALA A 77 0.80 -2.07 -17.06
C ALA A 77 1.47 -1.51 -18.34
N VAL A 78 2.68 -1.99 -18.63
CA VAL A 78 3.42 -1.59 -19.82
C VAL A 78 2.73 -2.06 -21.11
N GLU A 79 2.30 -3.32 -21.15
CA GLU A 79 1.58 -3.90 -22.30
C GLU A 79 0.27 -3.17 -22.56
N ARG A 80 -0.47 -2.85 -21.50
CA ARG A 80 -1.83 -2.30 -21.62
C ARG A 80 -1.86 -0.80 -21.88
N PHE A 81 -0.94 -0.03 -21.25
CA PHE A 81 -0.97 1.42 -21.25
C PHE A 81 0.37 2.08 -21.64
N GLY A 82 1.44 1.30 -21.82
CA GLY A 82 2.72 1.80 -22.32
C GLY A 82 3.68 2.31 -21.23
N GLY A 83 3.45 2.02 -19.94
CA GLY A 83 4.40 2.42 -18.88
C GLY A 83 3.79 2.46 -17.49
N VAL A 84 4.48 3.15 -16.57
CA VAL A 84 4.03 3.38 -15.19
C VAL A 84 4.43 4.78 -14.74
N ASP A 85 3.46 5.59 -14.31
CA ASP A 85 3.69 6.93 -13.72
C ASP A 85 3.65 6.89 -12.19
N VAL A 86 2.79 6.04 -11.61
CA VAL A 86 2.65 5.91 -10.16
C VAL A 86 2.56 4.43 -9.78
N LEU A 87 3.34 4.03 -8.77
CA LEU A 87 3.20 2.73 -8.11
C LEU A 87 2.73 2.92 -6.68
N CYS A 88 1.54 2.40 -6.35
CA CYS A 88 0.97 2.37 -5.01
C CYS A 88 1.07 0.96 -4.41
N ASN A 89 2.05 0.73 -3.55
CA ASN A 89 2.21 -0.51 -2.79
C ASN A 89 1.29 -0.47 -1.56
N ILE A 90 0.04 -0.90 -1.73
CA ILE A 90 -1.00 -0.83 -0.69
C ILE A 90 -1.29 -2.19 -0.06
N ALA A 91 -1.18 -3.27 -0.83
CA ALA A 91 -1.41 -4.62 -0.33
C ALA A 91 -0.61 -4.90 0.95
N GLY A 92 -1.23 -5.62 1.86
CA GLY A 92 -0.57 -6.03 3.10
C GLY A 92 -1.37 -7.08 3.84
N LEU A 93 -0.69 -7.82 4.69
CA LEU A 93 -1.25 -8.81 5.60
C LEU A 93 -1.02 -8.38 7.03
N LEU A 94 -2.07 -8.45 7.84
CA LEU A 94 -1.97 -8.40 9.31
C LEU A 94 -2.27 -9.80 9.85
N SER A 95 -1.36 -10.34 10.63
CA SER A 95 -1.45 -11.69 11.17
C SER A 95 -1.01 -11.65 12.64
N PRO A 96 -1.94 -11.36 13.59
CA PRO A 96 -1.61 -11.35 15.01
C PRO A 96 -1.26 -12.73 15.51
N GLY A 97 -0.38 -12.78 16.54
CA GLY A 97 0.01 -14.04 17.17
C GLY A 97 1.06 -13.81 18.25
N ARG A 98 1.27 -14.83 19.08
CA ARG A 98 2.33 -14.83 20.10
C ARG A 98 3.67 -15.11 19.46
N VAL A 99 4.72 -14.44 19.92
CA VAL A 99 6.08 -14.62 19.38
C VAL A 99 6.57 -16.05 19.55
N GLU A 100 6.35 -16.62 20.72
CA GLU A 100 6.83 -17.95 21.10
C GLU A 100 6.19 -19.10 20.31
N THR A 101 5.04 -18.87 19.68
CA THR A 101 4.30 -19.90 18.90
C THR A 101 3.95 -19.44 17.49
N TYR A 102 4.57 -18.38 17.01
CA TYR A 102 4.28 -17.86 15.67
C TYR A 102 4.79 -18.82 14.61
N ALA A 103 3.92 -19.27 13.72
CA ALA A 103 4.25 -20.24 12.69
C ALA A 103 5.19 -19.64 11.61
N GLU A 104 6.18 -20.43 11.17
CA GLU A 104 7.21 -20.00 10.22
C GLU A 104 6.60 -19.62 8.87
N ASP A 105 5.66 -20.41 8.35
CA ASP A 105 4.97 -20.15 7.08
C ASP A 105 4.15 -18.86 7.10
N ARG A 106 3.56 -18.53 8.24
CA ARG A 106 2.86 -17.24 8.43
C ARG A 106 3.83 -16.06 8.44
N TRP A 107 5.02 -16.23 9.05
CA TRP A 107 6.09 -15.24 9.01
C TRP A 107 6.55 -15.02 7.57
N ASP A 108 6.91 -16.08 6.86
CA ASP A 108 7.42 -16.03 5.50
C ASP A 108 6.43 -15.37 4.55
N LYS A 109 5.15 -15.76 4.62
CA LYS A 109 4.10 -15.16 3.80
C LYS A 109 3.90 -13.67 4.11
N LEU A 110 3.91 -13.30 5.38
CA LEU A 110 3.75 -11.91 5.79
C LEU A 110 4.92 -11.05 5.30
N MET A 111 6.15 -11.51 5.46
CA MET A 111 7.35 -10.82 4.98
C MET A 111 7.39 -10.75 3.45
N ALA A 112 6.99 -11.81 2.76
CA ALA A 112 6.90 -11.83 1.31
C ALA A 112 5.94 -10.73 0.79
N VAL A 113 4.74 -10.63 1.36
CA VAL A 113 3.73 -9.65 0.90
C VAL A 113 4.04 -8.24 1.38
N ASN A 114 4.40 -8.04 2.66
CA ASN A 114 4.51 -6.70 3.24
C ASN A 114 5.83 -5.99 2.94
N LEU A 115 6.89 -6.74 2.61
CA LEU A 115 8.24 -6.19 2.43
C LEU A 115 8.85 -6.57 1.09
N SER A 116 8.90 -7.88 0.77
CA SER A 116 9.58 -8.33 -0.45
C SER A 116 8.84 -7.90 -1.71
N ALA A 117 7.50 -7.97 -1.72
CA ALA A 117 6.69 -7.56 -2.86
C ALA A 117 6.86 -6.06 -3.20
N PRO A 118 6.74 -5.10 -2.25
CA PRO A 118 7.06 -3.69 -2.51
C PRO A 118 8.45 -3.48 -3.11
N PHE A 119 9.46 -4.23 -2.68
CA PHE A 119 10.79 -4.16 -3.28
C PHE A 119 10.81 -4.66 -4.72
N TRP A 120 10.23 -5.85 -5.01
CA TRP A 120 10.22 -6.41 -6.36
C TRP A 120 9.37 -5.61 -7.35
N LEU A 121 8.24 -5.08 -6.90
CA LEU A 121 7.40 -4.17 -7.69
C LEU A 121 8.15 -2.88 -8.01
N SER A 122 8.80 -2.28 -7.00
CA SER A 122 9.60 -1.06 -7.19
C SER A 122 10.75 -1.32 -8.17
N GLN A 123 11.49 -2.42 -8.00
CA GLN A 123 12.59 -2.78 -8.91
C GLN A 123 12.11 -2.91 -10.36
N ALA A 124 10.96 -3.52 -10.59
CA ALA A 124 10.41 -3.67 -11.93
C ALA A 124 9.87 -2.36 -12.51
N ALA A 125 9.30 -1.48 -11.68
CA ALA A 125 8.67 -0.23 -12.12
C ALA A 125 9.67 0.92 -12.32
N ILE A 126 10.80 0.95 -11.60
CA ILE A 126 11.78 2.06 -11.60
C ILE A 126 12.20 2.50 -13.02
N PRO A 127 12.52 1.63 -13.98
CA PRO A 127 12.89 2.08 -15.31
C PRO A 127 11.83 2.98 -15.95
N TYR A 128 10.56 2.58 -15.88
CA TYR A 128 9.43 3.33 -16.44
C TYR A 128 9.12 4.60 -15.65
N LEU A 129 9.22 4.53 -14.31
CA LEU A 129 9.03 5.69 -13.45
C LEU A 129 10.08 6.77 -13.69
N LEU A 130 11.33 6.39 -13.98
CA LEU A 130 12.40 7.34 -14.33
C LEU A 130 12.11 8.07 -15.64
N GLU A 131 11.66 7.35 -16.67
CA GLU A 131 11.30 7.92 -17.97
C GLU A 131 10.15 8.93 -17.87
N ARG A 132 9.18 8.64 -16.97
CA ARG A 132 7.94 9.40 -16.82
C ARG A 132 7.95 10.40 -15.67
N ARG A 133 9.09 10.56 -14.97
CA ARG A 133 9.22 11.40 -13.76
C ARG A 133 8.18 11.02 -12.70
N GLY A 134 7.98 9.71 -12.54
CA GLY A 134 6.94 9.14 -11.73
C GLY A 134 7.25 9.07 -10.24
N ASN A 135 6.43 8.32 -9.52
CA ASN A 135 6.64 8.17 -8.09
C ASN A 135 6.14 6.82 -7.53
N ILE A 136 6.61 6.50 -6.32
CA ILE A 136 6.21 5.34 -5.53
C ILE A 136 5.63 5.83 -4.20
N VAL A 137 4.45 5.31 -3.85
CA VAL A 137 3.84 5.50 -2.53
C VAL A 137 3.68 4.14 -1.85
N ASN A 138 4.43 3.92 -0.78
CA ASN A 138 4.39 2.70 0.02
C ASN A 138 3.45 2.87 1.22
N ILE A 139 2.59 1.89 1.50
CA ILE A 139 1.73 1.93 2.68
C ILE A 139 2.36 1.13 3.82
N ALA A 140 2.97 1.88 4.73
CA ALA A 140 3.52 1.39 5.98
C ALA A 140 2.39 1.23 7.05
N SER A 141 2.67 1.57 8.29
CA SER A 141 1.73 1.61 9.40
C SER A 141 2.38 2.34 10.58
N THR A 142 1.56 2.89 11.48
CA THR A 142 2.04 3.32 12.80
C THR A 142 2.68 2.19 13.59
N SER A 143 2.33 0.93 13.32
CA SER A 143 3.00 -0.26 13.87
C SER A 143 4.46 -0.38 13.46
N GLY A 144 4.89 0.26 12.39
CA GLY A 144 6.30 0.35 11.99
C GLY A 144 7.08 1.45 12.72
N LEU A 145 6.39 2.30 13.49
CA LEU A 145 6.98 3.43 14.21
C LEU A 145 7.01 3.21 15.73
N LYS A 146 6.13 2.37 16.24
CA LYS A 146 6.05 2.02 17.66
C LYS A 146 5.81 0.52 17.84
N GLY A 147 6.28 -0.04 18.97
CA GLY A 147 6.01 -1.44 19.31
C GLY A 147 4.54 -1.69 19.57
N GLN A 148 4.04 -2.81 19.06
CA GLN A 148 2.68 -3.27 19.30
C GLN A 148 2.70 -4.75 19.67
N ALA A 149 2.06 -5.12 20.79
CA ALA A 149 1.97 -6.49 21.25
C ALA A 149 1.23 -7.37 20.23
N TYR A 150 1.57 -8.64 20.18
CA TYR A 150 0.94 -9.65 19.31
C TYR A 150 1.00 -9.40 17.80
N THR A 151 1.68 -8.36 17.34
CA THR A 151 1.86 -8.06 15.90
C THR A 151 3.32 -7.89 15.52
N VAL A 152 4.23 -8.61 16.19
CA VAL A 152 5.69 -8.46 16.01
C VAL A 152 6.12 -8.61 14.55
N PRO A 153 5.71 -9.65 13.80
CA PRO A 153 6.09 -9.77 12.38
C PRO A 153 5.56 -8.61 11.52
N TYR A 154 4.32 -8.19 11.76
CA TYR A 154 3.72 -7.06 11.06
C TYR A 154 4.47 -5.76 11.33
N SER A 155 4.73 -5.46 12.59
CA SER A 155 5.48 -4.26 13.01
C SER A 155 6.88 -4.25 12.40
N ALA A 156 7.59 -5.38 12.44
CA ALA A 156 8.89 -5.54 11.82
C ALA A 156 8.84 -5.29 10.31
N SER A 157 7.87 -5.86 9.60
CA SER A 157 7.72 -5.68 8.16
C SER A 157 7.43 -4.23 7.78
N LYS A 158 6.58 -3.53 8.56
CA LYS A 158 6.23 -2.13 8.30
C LYS A 158 7.34 -1.16 8.67
N ALA A 159 8.13 -1.44 9.71
CA ALA A 159 9.36 -0.71 10.01
C ALA A 159 10.42 -0.88 8.89
N ALA A 160 10.60 -2.11 8.42
CA ALA A 160 11.49 -2.39 7.30
C ALA A 160 11.04 -1.68 6.01
N LEU A 161 9.72 -1.61 5.73
CA LEU A 161 9.19 -0.90 4.56
C LEU A 161 9.44 0.62 4.64
N ILE A 162 9.35 1.22 5.83
CA ILE A 162 9.72 2.62 6.04
C ILE A 162 11.18 2.84 5.71
N GLN A 163 12.07 1.96 6.20
CA GLN A 163 13.50 2.09 5.93
C GLN A 163 13.84 1.77 4.47
N LEU A 164 13.19 0.81 3.85
CA LEU A 164 13.29 0.53 2.41
C LEU A 164 12.95 1.78 1.59
N THR A 165 11.85 2.47 1.93
CA THR A 165 11.43 3.71 1.29
C THR A 165 12.53 4.78 1.36
N ARG A 166 13.10 5.00 2.55
CA ARG A 166 14.17 5.99 2.76
C ARG A 166 15.44 5.65 1.99
N SER A 167 15.84 4.37 2.01
CA SER A 167 17.06 3.94 1.32
C SER A 167 16.93 4.05 -0.20
N MET A 168 15.80 3.66 -0.78
CA MET A 168 15.52 3.88 -2.19
C MET A 168 15.49 5.37 -2.54
N ALA A 169 14.86 6.19 -1.73
CA ALA A 169 14.84 7.64 -1.95
C ALA A 169 16.25 8.24 -1.97
N MET A 170 17.13 7.81 -1.07
CA MET A 170 18.54 8.23 -1.06
C MET A 170 19.29 7.79 -2.32
N GLU A 171 19.10 6.55 -2.77
CA GLU A 171 19.73 6.04 -3.98
C GLU A 171 19.30 6.82 -5.24
N PHE A 172 18.05 7.24 -5.28
CA PHE A 172 17.47 7.99 -6.41
C PHE A 172 17.37 9.50 -6.17
N MET A 173 18.08 10.06 -5.19
CA MET A 173 17.97 11.48 -4.82
C MET A 173 18.19 12.46 -5.99
N ASN A 174 19.09 12.14 -6.92
CA ASN A 174 19.42 12.96 -8.09
C ASN A 174 18.71 12.49 -9.37
N LYS A 175 17.67 11.70 -9.25
CA LYS A 175 16.89 11.16 -10.38
C LYS A 175 15.47 11.71 -10.37
N PRO A 176 14.80 11.76 -11.52
CA PRO A 176 13.47 12.32 -11.66
C PRO A 176 12.38 11.34 -11.17
N ILE A 177 12.50 10.87 -9.94
CA ILE A 177 11.53 9.98 -9.27
C ILE A 177 11.35 10.41 -7.83
N ARG A 178 10.15 10.25 -7.27
CA ARG A 178 9.89 10.47 -5.84
C ARG A 178 9.43 9.16 -5.19
N ILE A 179 9.88 8.90 -3.98
CA ILE A 179 9.58 7.66 -3.26
C ILE A 179 9.24 8.03 -1.82
N ASN A 180 8.00 7.76 -1.40
CA ASN A 180 7.51 8.14 -0.09
C ASN A 180 6.69 7.00 0.54
N ALA A 181 6.46 7.10 1.83
CA ALA A 181 5.56 6.21 2.55
C ALA A 181 4.46 7.00 3.27
N VAL A 182 3.32 6.34 3.46
CA VAL A 182 2.27 6.74 4.39
C VAL A 182 2.23 5.71 5.51
N ALA A 183 2.13 6.14 6.75
CA ALA A 183 1.92 5.30 7.93
C ALA A 183 0.52 5.59 8.51
N PRO A 184 -0.51 4.89 8.06
CA PRO A 184 -1.84 5.02 8.63
C PRO A 184 -1.90 4.48 10.06
N GLY A 185 -2.79 5.06 10.86
CA GLY A 185 -3.32 4.44 12.06
C GLY A 185 -4.45 3.45 11.74
N GLY A 186 -5.31 3.17 12.71
CA GLY A 186 -6.52 2.39 12.49
C GLY A 186 -7.47 3.08 11.51
N MET A 187 -8.07 2.31 10.59
CA MET A 187 -9.08 2.79 9.65
C MET A 187 -10.18 1.74 9.48
N LEU A 188 -11.36 2.14 9.00
CA LEU A 188 -12.49 1.25 8.80
C LEU A 188 -12.31 0.40 7.54
N THR A 189 -11.55 -0.71 7.69
CA THR A 189 -11.35 -1.73 6.64
C THR A 189 -11.55 -3.11 7.23
N GLY A 190 -11.74 -4.13 6.38
CA GLY A 190 -11.80 -5.53 6.80
C GLY A 190 -10.43 -6.14 7.16
N MET A 191 -9.34 -5.37 7.14
CA MET A 191 -8.01 -5.90 7.43
C MET A 191 -7.90 -6.33 8.91
N GLY A 192 -7.40 -7.53 9.14
CA GLY A 192 -7.03 -8.02 10.46
C GLY A 192 -8.14 -8.71 11.26
N GLY A 193 -9.36 -8.83 10.73
CA GLY A 193 -10.42 -9.62 11.38
C GLY A 193 -10.90 -9.09 12.76
N GLY A 194 -10.57 -7.84 13.10
CA GLY A 194 -10.94 -7.25 14.39
C GLY A 194 -10.18 -7.85 15.58
N LEU A 195 -10.76 -7.71 16.79
CA LEU A 195 -10.15 -8.23 18.01
C LEU A 195 -10.14 -9.77 18.06
N ASP A 196 -11.05 -10.42 17.34
CA ASP A 196 -11.14 -11.88 17.28
C ASP A 196 -9.93 -12.53 16.57
N ALA A 197 -9.15 -11.76 15.83
CA ALA A 197 -7.93 -12.23 15.19
C ALA A 197 -6.74 -12.35 16.15
N PHE A 198 -6.84 -11.75 17.35
CA PHE A 198 -5.78 -11.82 18.36
C PHE A 198 -5.88 -13.12 19.18
N PRO A 199 -4.79 -13.54 19.87
CA PRO A 199 -4.85 -14.69 20.75
C PRO A 199 -5.98 -14.57 21.77
N PRO A 200 -6.74 -15.65 22.05
CA PRO A 200 -7.90 -15.60 22.96
C PRO A 200 -7.55 -15.18 24.41
N ASP A 201 -6.29 -15.42 24.78
CA ASP A 201 -5.71 -15.07 26.08
C ASP A 201 -4.81 -13.83 26.00
N ALA A 202 -4.99 -12.99 24.98
CA ALA A 202 -4.25 -11.74 24.86
C ALA A 202 -4.58 -10.80 26.04
N ASP A 203 -3.55 -10.12 26.56
CA ASP A 203 -3.72 -9.17 27.64
C ASP A 203 -4.55 -7.95 27.18
N PRO A 204 -5.74 -7.72 27.78
CA PRO A 204 -6.62 -6.63 27.38
C PRO A 204 -5.98 -5.24 27.54
N GLU A 205 -5.08 -5.05 28.53
CA GLU A 205 -4.41 -3.77 28.74
C GLU A 205 -3.41 -3.46 27.62
N LEU A 206 -2.77 -4.49 27.05
CA LEU A 206 -1.94 -4.33 25.87
C LEU A 206 -2.78 -4.06 24.62
N LEU A 207 -3.94 -4.70 24.49
CA LEU A 207 -4.85 -4.48 23.36
C LEU A 207 -5.47 -3.08 23.39
N LYS A 208 -5.75 -2.50 24.55
CA LYS A 208 -6.23 -1.11 24.66
C LYS A 208 -5.30 -0.09 24.00
N ARG A 209 -4.00 -0.38 23.92
CA ARG A 209 -3.02 0.50 23.27
C ARG A 209 -3.18 0.60 21.74
N TYR A 210 -3.99 -0.28 21.14
CA TYR A 210 -4.38 -0.22 19.74
C TYR A 210 -5.57 0.71 19.48
N MET A 211 -6.34 1.00 20.53
CA MET A 211 -7.55 1.82 20.38
C MET A 211 -7.16 3.22 19.92
N PRO A 212 -7.77 3.70 18.84
CA PRO A 212 -7.54 5.05 18.38
C PRO A 212 -8.11 6.06 19.37
N THR A 213 -7.42 7.19 19.54
CA THR A 213 -7.89 8.29 20.39
C THR A 213 -8.98 9.13 19.71
N ARG A 214 -9.13 8.98 18.40
CA ARG A 214 -10.16 9.61 17.56
C ARG A 214 -10.95 8.55 16.81
N PRO A 215 -12.16 8.86 16.32
CA PRO A 215 -12.91 7.96 15.45
C PRO A 215 -12.03 7.48 14.28
N MET A 216 -12.09 6.19 13.98
CA MET A 216 -11.36 5.63 12.84
C MET A 216 -11.88 6.25 11.54
N PRO A 217 -11.01 6.77 10.67
CA PRO A 217 -11.40 7.35 9.40
C PRO A 217 -11.85 6.28 8.41
N GLN A 218 -12.65 6.70 7.42
CA GLN A 218 -12.86 5.94 6.20
C GLN A 218 -11.56 5.90 5.38
N PRO A 219 -11.33 4.85 4.58
CA PRO A 219 -10.15 4.73 3.73
C PRO A 219 -9.92 5.91 2.77
N ASP A 220 -10.98 6.60 2.38
CA ASP A 220 -10.94 7.74 1.45
C ASP A 220 -10.03 8.87 1.93
N LEU A 221 -9.99 9.15 3.23
CA LEU A 221 -9.08 10.19 3.78
C LEU A 221 -7.60 9.83 3.59
N ILE A 222 -7.27 8.55 3.67
CA ILE A 222 -5.90 8.09 3.41
C ILE A 222 -5.63 8.02 1.90
N ALA A 223 -6.63 7.66 1.10
CA ALA A 223 -6.53 7.65 -0.35
C ALA A 223 -6.24 9.06 -0.90
N ASP A 224 -6.87 10.10 -0.37
CA ASP A 224 -6.59 11.50 -0.76
C ASP A 224 -5.13 11.91 -0.43
N LEU A 225 -4.57 11.46 0.69
CA LEU A 225 -3.16 11.68 1.00
C LEU A 225 -2.24 10.95 0.02
N ILE A 226 -2.58 9.72 -0.38
CA ILE A 226 -1.83 8.96 -1.39
C ILE A 226 -1.84 9.70 -2.72
N VAL A 227 -3.01 10.16 -3.17
CA VAL A 227 -3.16 10.96 -4.41
C VAL A 227 -2.35 12.25 -4.34
N TYR A 228 -2.40 12.97 -3.20
CA TYR A 228 -1.59 14.17 -3.01
C TYR A 228 -0.08 13.87 -3.15
N LEU A 229 0.41 12.81 -2.49
CA LEU A 229 1.82 12.41 -2.59
C LEU A 229 2.22 11.97 -4.01
N ALA A 230 1.29 11.41 -4.76
CA ALA A 230 1.48 11.04 -6.16
C ALA A 230 1.47 12.23 -7.10
N SER A 231 0.90 13.36 -6.72
CA SER A 231 0.76 14.56 -7.55
C SER A 231 2.00 15.44 -7.59
N ASP A 232 2.09 16.32 -8.58
CA ASP A 232 3.16 17.32 -8.71
C ASP A 232 3.16 18.34 -7.56
N ARG A 233 2.06 18.49 -6.84
CA ARG A 233 1.99 19.34 -5.63
C ARG A 233 2.89 18.84 -4.51
N ALA A 234 3.25 17.57 -4.50
CA ALA A 234 4.20 16.96 -3.58
C ALA A 234 5.64 16.93 -4.14
N ALA A 235 6.00 17.79 -5.10
CA ALA A 235 7.28 17.78 -5.80
C ALA A 235 8.51 17.84 -4.86
N ASN A 236 8.38 18.52 -3.71
CA ASN A 236 9.46 18.63 -2.71
C ASN A 236 9.35 17.57 -1.59
N ILE A 237 8.50 16.53 -1.74
CA ILE A 237 8.35 15.45 -0.75
C ILE A 237 9.01 14.19 -1.32
N HIS A 238 10.14 13.79 -0.71
CA HIS A 238 10.94 12.64 -1.11
C HIS A 238 11.62 11.99 0.11
N GLY A 239 11.55 10.68 0.23
CA GLY A 239 12.16 9.91 1.32
C GLY A 239 11.47 10.02 2.67
N THR A 240 10.24 10.54 2.72
CA THR A 240 9.50 10.71 3.98
C THR A 240 8.53 9.55 4.23
N CYS A 241 8.17 9.40 5.51
CA CYS A 241 7.02 8.60 5.95
C CYS A 241 6.05 9.54 6.68
N ILE A 242 4.89 9.78 6.08
CA ILE A 242 3.86 10.66 6.64
C ILE A 242 2.89 9.84 7.48
N CYS A 243 2.76 10.19 8.77
CA CYS A 243 1.76 9.60 9.65
C CYS A 243 0.38 10.18 9.36
N SER A 244 -0.62 9.31 9.23
CA SER A 244 -2.04 9.68 9.12
C SER A 244 -2.83 8.84 10.10
N ASP A 245 -2.78 9.22 11.39
CA ASP A 245 -3.17 8.39 12.51
C ASP A 245 -3.98 9.13 13.60
N GLY A 246 -4.48 10.32 13.29
CA GLY A 246 -5.23 11.14 14.25
C GLY A 246 -4.44 11.57 15.48
N GLY A 247 -3.09 11.53 15.42
CA GLY A 247 -2.20 11.91 16.52
C GLY A 247 -1.81 10.74 17.44
N ALA A 248 -2.11 9.48 17.07
CA ALA A 248 -1.82 8.31 17.92
C ALA A 248 -0.31 8.06 18.16
N THR A 249 0.57 8.66 17.35
CA THR A 249 2.03 8.57 17.49
C THR A 249 2.68 9.90 17.89
N ALA A 250 1.91 10.91 18.26
CA ALA A 250 2.44 12.23 18.62
C ALA A 250 2.93 12.32 20.08
N GLY A 251 2.66 11.31 20.92
CA GLY A 251 3.07 11.27 22.33
C GLY A 251 3.16 9.86 22.88
#